data_c71d4c5a245e2798d125b49a3f78a39d
#
_entry.id   c71d4c5a245e2798d125b49a3f78a39d
#
_cell.length_a   1.000
_cell.length_b   1.000
_cell.length_c   1.000
_cell.angle_alpha   90.00
_cell.angle_beta   90.00
_cell.angle_gamma   90.00
#
_symmetry.space_group_name_H-M   'P 1'
#
loop_
_entity.id
_entity.type
_entity.pdbx_description
1 polymer ?
#
loop_
_entity_poly.entity_id
_entity_poly.type
_entity_poly.pdbx_seq_one_letter_code
_entity_poly.pdbx_strand_id
1 'polypeptide(L)'
;MASDGSALVRVLSYNVRSLRDDTHALAKVIRACAPDLVLVQEAPRFFRWRKKLARLAHAADLVVLTGGATAAGPAVLCGLRATVERTEDVLLPLTPGQHRRGFATGVVRLGGARLGVLSCHLGLQKQERYEQAGMLLDRLAGMGVDHAVAGGDLNERPGGRTFGRLTGTLQDCWAAAPSGGEHTWTRTGPHSRIDAIFATPGIEVLGCGVPLDLPGVTDADLRAATDHLPVLAALRVPAVPATTR
;
A
#
# COMPACT_ATOMS: atom_id res chain seq x y z
N MET A 1 -20.00 -12.53 0.89
CA MET A 1 -19.80 -12.07 -0.49
C MET A 1 -21.03 -11.26 -0.86
N ALA A 2 -20.89 -10.14 -1.57
CA ALA A 2 -22.04 -9.44 -2.10
C ALA A 2 -22.74 -10.30 -3.16
N SER A 3 -24.05 -10.09 -3.36
CA SER A 3 -24.86 -10.89 -4.27
C SER A 3 -24.42 -10.81 -5.76
N ASP A 4 -23.64 -9.78 -6.09
CA ASP A 4 -23.06 -9.51 -7.42
C ASP A 4 -21.66 -10.12 -7.63
N GLY A 5 -21.18 -10.91 -6.68
CA GLY A 5 -19.85 -11.53 -6.72
C GLY A 5 -18.70 -10.58 -6.43
N SER A 6 -18.95 -9.29 -6.18
CA SER A 6 -17.91 -8.33 -5.79
C SER A 6 -17.25 -8.70 -4.47
N ALA A 7 -16.01 -8.28 -4.27
CA ALA A 7 -15.26 -8.51 -3.04
C ALA A 7 -15.08 -7.22 -2.25
N LEU A 8 -15.29 -7.30 -0.94
CA LEU A 8 -14.84 -6.28 -0.01
C LEU A 8 -13.37 -6.54 0.32
N VAL A 9 -12.52 -5.56 0.06
CA VAL A 9 -11.07 -5.64 0.21
C VAL A 9 -10.57 -4.49 1.08
N ARG A 10 -9.82 -4.82 2.12
CA ARG A 10 -9.16 -3.85 2.99
C ARG A 10 -7.69 -3.75 2.62
N VAL A 11 -7.26 -2.59 2.17
CA VAL A 11 -5.87 -2.31 1.77
C VAL A 11 -5.26 -1.33 2.77
N LEU A 12 -4.14 -1.71 3.37
CA LEU A 12 -3.38 -0.87 4.28
C LEU A 12 -2.10 -0.41 3.58
N SER A 13 -1.76 0.87 3.62
CA SER A 13 -0.43 1.40 3.27
C SER A 13 0.29 1.83 4.55
N TYR A 14 1.53 1.36 4.75
CA TYR A 14 2.27 1.68 5.95
C TYR A 14 3.79 1.70 5.73
N ASN A 15 4.41 2.86 5.93
CA ASN A 15 5.87 2.97 5.99
C ASN A 15 6.35 2.44 7.36
N VAL A 16 7.16 1.39 7.34
CA VAL A 16 7.60 0.65 8.54
C VAL A 16 9.02 0.99 8.98
N ARG A 17 9.63 2.03 8.41
CA ARG A 17 10.94 2.58 8.80
C ARG A 17 12.02 1.53 9.06
N SER A 18 12.13 0.52 8.18
CA SER A 18 13.08 -0.60 8.30
C SER A 18 12.97 -1.40 9.61
N LEU A 19 11.82 -1.36 10.28
CA LEU A 19 11.57 -1.99 11.58
C LEU A 19 12.54 -1.50 12.67
N ARG A 20 12.83 -0.19 12.71
CA ARG A 20 13.73 0.43 13.70
C ARG A 20 13.02 0.78 14.99
N ASP A 21 11.70 0.94 14.95
CA ASP A 21 10.86 1.29 16.08
C ASP A 21 10.27 0.01 16.74
N ASP A 22 9.20 0.12 17.51
CA ASP A 22 8.59 -1.01 18.18
C ASP A 22 7.81 -1.93 17.21
N THR A 23 8.43 -3.05 16.86
CA THR A 23 7.84 -4.03 15.92
C THR A 23 6.62 -4.75 16.49
N HIS A 24 6.46 -4.81 17.82
CA HIS A 24 5.28 -5.39 18.46
C HIS A 24 4.08 -4.44 18.32
N ALA A 25 4.28 -3.17 18.62
CA ALA A 25 3.27 -2.13 18.40
C ALA A 25 2.88 -2.05 16.92
N LEU A 26 3.85 -2.11 16.00
CA LEU A 26 3.62 -2.11 14.56
C LEU A 26 2.74 -3.30 14.13
N ALA A 27 3.07 -4.52 14.54
CA ALA A 27 2.28 -5.71 14.23
C ALA A 27 0.86 -5.61 14.84
N LYS A 28 0.74 -5.09 16.06
CA LYS A 28 -0.54 -4.85 16.74
C LYS A 28 -1.43 -3.91 15.94
N VAL A 29 -0.89 -2.79 15.46
CA VAL A 29 -1.62 -1.81 14.62
C VAL A 29 -2.05 -2.45 13.30
N ILE A 30 -1.15 -3.14 12.59
CA ILE A 30 -1.48 -3.81 11.32
C ILE A 30 -2.61 -4.82 11.54
N ARG A 31 -2.51 -5.67 12.57
CA ARG A 31 -3.52 -6.69 12.86
C ARG A 31 -4.87 -6.08 13.22
N ALA A 32 -4.90 -5.01 14.01
CA ALA A 32 -6.15 -4.31 14.36
C ALA A 32 -6.83 -3.68 13.15
N CYS A 33 -6.08 -3.27 12.12
CA CYS A 33 -6.63 -2.84 10.83
C CYS A 33 -7.29 -3.99 10.05
N ALA A 34 -7.06 -5.26 10.40
CA ALA A 34 -7.57 -6.43 9.70
C ALA A 34 -7.49 -6.33 8.17
N PRO A 35 -6.32 -6.05 7.58
CA PRO A 35 -6.18 -5.86 6.14
C PRO A 35 -6.16 -7.18 5.38
N ASP A 36 -6.71 -7.19 4.16
CA ASP A 36 -6.49 -8.28 3.20
C ASP A 36 -5.13 -8.14 2.51
N LEU A 37 -4.69 -6.89 2.31
CA LEU A 37 -3.43 -6.53 1.66
C LEU A 37 -2.74 -5.40 2.42
N VAL A 38 -1.40 -5.49 2.56
CA VAL A 38 -0.59 -4.40 3.12
C VAL A 38 0.48 -3.99 2.12
N LEU A 39 0.45 -2.72 1.74
CA LEU A 39 1.47 -2.06 0.94
C LEU A 39 2.50 -1.47 1.91
N VAL A 40 3.64 -2.12 2.03
CA VAL A 40 4.71 -1.75 2.96
C VAL A 40 5.72 -0.87 2.25
N GLN A 41 6.17 0.21 2.91
CA GLN A 41 7.32 0.99 2.51
C GLN A 41 8.42 0.85 3.55
N GLU A 42 9.66 1.04 3.11
CA GLU A 42 10.85 0.85 3.95
C GLU A 42 10.93 -0.50 4.65
N ALA A 43 10.54 -1.58 4.00
CA ALA A 43 10.85 -2.91 4.51
C ALA A 43 12.37 -3.07 4.70
N PRO A 44 12.84 -3.87 5.68
CA PRO A 44 14.25 -4.14 5.87
C PRO A 44 14.92 -4.60 4.57
N ARG A 45 16.10 -4.05 4.24
CA ARG A 45 16.83 -4.40 3.00
C ARG A 45 18.14 -5.15 3.23
N PHE A 46 18.65 -5.12 4.47
CA PHE A 46 19.94 -5.67 4.83
C PHE A 46 19.80 -6.85 5.80
N PHE A 47 20.86 -7.54 6.06
CA PHE A 47 21.04 -8.72 6.92
C PHE A 47 19.74 -9.38 7.43
N ARG A 48 19.45 -10.58 6.91
CA ARG A 48 18.26 -11.38 7.24
C ARG A 48 16.93 -10.67 6.98
N TRP A 49 16.88 -9.78 6.00
CA TRP A 49 15.70 -8.99 5.71
C TRP A 49 14.44 -9.83 5.48
N ARG A 50 14.54 -10.96 4.76
CA ARG A 50 13.40 -11.88 4.55
C ARG A 50 12.86 -12.39 5.89
N LYS A 51 13.74 -12.80 6.81
CA LYS A 51 13.35 -13.29 8.13
C LYS A 51 12.68 -12.19 8.97
N LYS A 52 13.17 -10.95 8.90
CA LYS A 52 12.59 -9.81 9.61
C LYS A 52 11.19 -9.49 9.07
N LEU A 53 11.04 -9.41 7.74
CA LEU A 53 9.75 -9.13 7.09
C LEU A 53 8.75 -10.26 7.33
N ALA A 54 9.17 -11.52 7.24
CA ALA A 54 8.32 -12.67 7.52
C ALA A 54 7.87 -12.73 8.99
N ARG A 55 8.71 -12.29 9.95
CA ARG A 55 8.32 -12.20 11.36
C ARG A 55 7.25 -11.12 11.58
N LEU A 56 7.38 -9.95 10.93
CA LEU A 56 6.36 -8.92 10.98
C LEU A 56 5.05 -9.43 10.39
N ALA A 57 5.09 -10.05 9.20
CA ALA A 57 3.92 -10.60 8.54
C ALA A 57 3.22 -11.63 9.45
N HIS A 58 3.96 -12.59 9.99
CA HIS A 58 3.43 -13.61 10.91
C HIS A 58 2.80 -12.99 12.16
N ALA A 59 3.48 -11.99 12.79
CA ALA A 59 2.97 -11.31 13.97
C ALA A 59 1.68 -10.49 13.70
N ALA A 60 1.42 -10.18 12.42
CA ALA A 60 0.23 -9.47 11.95
C ALA A 60 -0.82 -10.41 11.31
N ASP A 61 -0.68 -11.74 11.44
CA ASP A 61 -1.52 -12.78 10.83
C ASP A 61 -1.57 -12.70 9.29
N LEU A 62 -0.44 -12.34 8.67
CA LEU A 62 -0.25 -12.18 7.23
C LEU A 62 0.92 -13.03 6.73
N VAL A 63 1.05 -13.11 5.41
CA VAL A 63 2.20 -13.69 4.71
C VAL A 63 2.84 -12.67 3.77
N VAL A 64 4.13 -12.83 3.50
CA VAL A 64 4.83 -11.99 2.52
C VAL A 64 4.44 -12.47 1.12
N LEU A 65 3.85 -11.57 0.33
CA LEU A 65 3.53 -11.84 -1.06
C LEU A 65 4.77 -11.59 -1.94
N THR A 66 5.38 -10.42 -1.84
CA THR A 66 6.54 -10.04 -2.67
C THR A 66 7.27 -8.82 -2.09
N GLY A 67 8.44 -8.48 -2.62
CA GLY A 67 9.15 -7.23 -2.29
C GLY A 67 10.18 -7.34 -1.18
N GLY A 68 10.47 -6.23 -0.57
CA GLY A 68 11.57 -6.04 0.39
C GLY A 68 12.84 -5.55 -0.30
N ALA A 69 13.98 -6.18 -0.05
CA ALA A 69 15.25 -5.74 -0.64
C ALA A 69 15.26 -5.84 -2.18
N THR A 70 14.53 -6.79 -2.75
CA THR A 70 14.42 -7.03 -4.19
C THR A 70 13.66 -5.93 -4.92
N ALA A 71 12.74 -5.23 -4.23
CA ALA A 71 12.03 -4.06 -4.72
C ALA A 71 12.57 -2.74 -4.14
N ALA A 72 13.80 -2.74 -3.58
CA ALA A 72 14.44 -1.58 -2.96
C ALA A 72 13.68 -0.97 -1.76
N GLY A 73 12.87 -1.77 -1.06
CA GLY A 73 12.17 -1.36 0.16
C GLY A 73 10.67 -1.55 0.17
N PRO A 74 9.91 -1.25 -0.90
CA PRO A 74 8.52 -1.65 -1.00
C PRO A 74 8.33 -3.16 -0.87
N ALA A 75 7.22 -3.56 -0.21
CA ALA A 75 6.79 -4.95 -0.13
C ALA A 75 5.27 -5.01 -0.11
N VAL A 76 4.72 -6.18 -0.41
CA VAL A 76 3.30 -6.47 -0.26
C VAL A 76 3.14 -7.67 0.67
N LEU A 77 2.30 -7.53 1.69
CA LEU A 77 1.83 -8.63 2.52
C LEU A 77 0.37 -8.92 2.18
N CYS A 78 -0.08 -10.16 2.39
CA CYS A 78 -1.47 -10.52 2.17
C CYS A 78 -2.00 -11.47 3.25
N GLY A 79 -3.31 -11.42 3.47
CA GLY A 79 -4.04 -12.40 4.27
C GLY A 79 -4.28 -13.70 3.49
N LEU A 80 -4.64 -14.75 4.21
CA LEU A 80 -4.88 -16.10 3.64
C LEU A 80 -6.12 -16.16 2.72
N ARG A 81 -6.94 -15.10 2.67
CA ARG A 81 -8.06 -15.01 1.72
C ARG A 81 -7.60 -14.72 0.29
N ALA A 82 -6.38 -14.22 0.10
CA ALA A 82 -5.83 -13.89 -1.20
C ALA A 82 -5.20 -15.11 -1.87
N THR A 83 -5.62 -15.41 -3.08
CA THR A 83 -4.93 -16.36 -3.96
C THR A 83 -4.00 -15.58 -4.88
N VAL A 84 -2.72 -15.88 -4.83
CA VAL A 84 -1.68 -15.19 -5.61
C VAL A 84 -1.59 -15.79 -7.01
N GLU A 85 -1.75 -14.96 -8.06
CA GLU A 85 -1.58 -15.39 -9.45
C GLU A 85 -0.15 -15.16 -9.94
N ARG A 86 0.40 -13.98 -9.66
CA ARG A 86 1.78 -13.63 -10.01
C ARG A 86 2.31 -12.51 -9.13
N THR A 87 3.63 -12.41 -9.08
CA THR A 87 4.34 -11.32 -8.39
C THR A 87 5.53 -10.87 -9.20
N GLU A 88 5.91 -9.61 -9.05
CA GLU A 88 7.12 -9.07 -9.66
C GLU A 88 7.69 -7.92 -8.83
N ASP A 89 8.99 -7.95 -8.62
CA ASP A 89 9.75 -6.87 -7.99
C ASP A 89 10.46 -6.08 -9.07
N VAL A 90 10.15 -4.79 -9.15
CA VAL A 90 10.68 -3.88 -10.19
C VAL A 90 11.66 -2.92 -9.54
N LEU A 91 12.90 -2.88 -10.04
CA LEU A 91 13.85 -1.84 -9.68
C LEU A 91 13.76 -0.69 -10.68
N LEU A 92 13.61 0.53 -10.17
CA LEU A 92 13.58 1.72 -10.99
C LEU A 92 15.01 2.16 -11.37
N PRO A 93 15.19 2.94 -12.44
CA PRO A 93 16.46 3.56 -12.79
C PRO A 93 17.04 4.29 -11.57
N LEU A 94 18.35 4.14 -11.36
CA LEU A 94 19.04 4.79 -10.24
C LEU A 94 19.39 6.23 -10.65
N THR A 95 18.87 7.20 -9.91
CA THR A 95 19.32 8.58 -9.99
C THR A 95 20.63 8.73 -9.20
N PRO A 96 21.73 9.19 -9.79
CA PRO A 96 22.99 9.36 -9.10
C PRO A 96 22.82 10.20 -7.80
N GLY A 97 23.40 9.73 -6.71
CA GLY A 97 23.31 10.39 -5.40
C GLY A 97 21.99 10.19 -4.66
N GLN A 98 21.02 9.47 -5.23
CA GLN A 98 19.75 9.16 -4.62
C GLN A 98 19.67 7.70 -4.17
N HIS A 99 18.72 7.41 -3.28
CA HIS A 99 18.40 6.03 -2.91
C HIS A 99 17.70 5.32 -4.07
N ARG A 100 18.14 4.10 -4.38
CA ARG A 100 17.41 3.25 -5.33
C ARG A 100 15.96 3.07 -4.88
N ARG A 101 15.03 3.22 -5.81
CA ARG A 101 13.60 3.00 -5.64
C ARG A 101 13.14 1.78 -6.46
N GLY A 102 11.95 1.32 -6.18
CA GLY A 102 11.36 0.18 -6.87
C GLY A 102 9.88 0.04 -6.54
N PHE A 103 9.26 -0.96 -7.14
CA PHE A 103 7.88 -1.34 -6.89
C PHE A 103 7.82 -2.82 -6.52
N ALA A 104 7.01 -3.15 -5.52
CA ALA A 104 6.58 -4.52 -5.26
C ALA A 104 5.17 -4.68 -5.84
N THR A 105 4.99 -5.63 -6.76
CA THR A 105 3.74 -5.76 -7.52
C THR A 105 3.23 -7.20 -7.51
N GLY A 106 1.92 -7.35 -7.57
CA GLY A 106 1.29 -8.65 -7.68
C GLY A 106 -0.10 -8.59 -8.30
N VAL A 107 -0.59 -9.74 -8.74
CA VAL A 107 -1.99 -9.95 -9.10
C VAL A 107 -2.54 -11.01 -8.17
N VAL A 108 -3.65 -10.71 -7.53
CA VAL A 108 -4.31 -11.58 -6.55
C VAL A 108 -5.79 -11.76 -6.88
N ARG A 109 -6.36 -12.87 -6.41
CA ARG A 109 -7.82 -13.07 -6.35
C ARG A 109 -8.28 -12.99 -4.89
N LEU A 110 -9.37 -12.28 -4.70
CA LEU A 110 -10.08 -12.17 -3.43
C LEU A 110 -11.56 -12.40 -3.70
N GLY A 111 -12.06 -13.57 -3.35
CA GLY A 111 -13.41 -13.98 -3.76
C GLY A 111 -13.55 -14.02 -5.29
N GLY A 112 -14.57 -13.35 -5.85
CA GLY A 112 -14.78 -13.22 -7.31
C GLY A 112 -13.94 -12.13 -7.98
N ALA A 113 -13.26 -11.29 -7.21
CA ALA A 113 -12.49 -10.16 -7.76
C ALA A 113 -11.06 -10.57 -8.09
N ARG A 114 -10.52 -9.99 -9.17
CA ARG A 114 -9.11 -10.09 -9.60
C ARG A 114 -8.49 -8.70 -9.51
N LEU A 115 -7.44 -8.52 -8.72
CA LEU A 115 -6.90 -7.22 -8.35
C LEU A 115 -5.39 -7.15 -8.56
N GLY A 116 -4.94 -6.15 -9.31
CA GLY A 116 -3.55 -5.74 -9.35
C GLY A 116 -3.19 -4.94 -8.10
N VAL A 117 -2.02 -5.19 -7.52
CA VAL A 117 -1.54 -4.46 -6.34
C VAL A 117 -0.12 -3.96 -6.56
N LEU A 118 0.15 -2.73 -6.13
CA LEU A 118 1.47 -2.10 -6.25
C LEU A 118 1.80 -1.30 -4.99
N SER A 119 2.91 -1.67 -4.33
CA SER A 119 3.51 -0.87 -3.27
C SER A 119 4.66 -0.04 -3.82
N CYS A 120 4.70 1.26 -3.50
CA CYS A 120 5.75 2.18 -3.92
C CYS A 120 6.29 3.00 -2.73
N HIS A 121 7.51 3.51 -2.90
CA HIS A 121 8.09 4.57 -2.08
C HIS A 121 8.86 5.50 -3.02
N LEU A 122 8.30 6.65 -3.35
CA LEU A 122 8.85 7.55 -4.36
C LEU A 122 10.05 8.35 -3.85
N GLY A 123 10.84 8.91 -4.77
CA GLY A 123 12.04 9.66 -4.48
C GLY A 123 11.78 11.01 -3.80
N LEU A 124 12.83 11.60 -3.20
CA LEU A 124 12.75 12.91 -2.54
C LEU A 124 12.86 14.07 -3.54
N GLN A 125 13.44 13.84 -4.71
CA GLN A 125 13.60 14.85 -5.76
C GLN A 125 12.30 14.98 -6.57
N LYS A 126 11.80 16.21 -6.74
CA LYS A 126 10.51 16.48 -7.41
C LYS A 126 10.43 15.90 -8.82
N GLN A 127 11.48 16.03 -9.61
CA GLN A 127 11.50 15.52 -10.99
C GLN A 127 11.53 13.99 -11.01
N GLU A 128 12.38 13.38 -10.18
CA GLU A 128 12.45 11.92 -10.02
C GLU A 128 11.09 11.32 -9.64
N ARG A 129 10.41 11.90 -8.63
CA ARG A 129 9.07 11.46 -8.23
C ARG A 129 8.06 11.51 -9.38
N TYR A 130 8.09 12.60 -10.13
CA TYR A 130 7.19 12.78 -11.27
C TYR A 130 7.39 11.71 -12.35
N GLU A 131 8.66 11.37 -12.65
CA GLU A 131 9.00 10.30 -13.58
C GLU A 131 8.60 8.93 -13.04
N GLN A 132 8.88 8.66 -11.77
CA GLN A 132 8.50 7.43 -11.08
C GLN A 132 6.98 7.24 -11.04
N ALA A 133 6.19 8.30 -10.88
CA ALA A 133 4.74 8.22 -10.99
C ALA A 133 4.28 7.79 -12.39
N GLY A 134 4.96 8.24 -13.46
CA GLY A 134 4.70 7.74 -14.80
C GLY A 134 4.98 6.24 -14.92
N MET A 135 6.14 5.81 -14.44
CA MET A 135 6.52 4.38 -14.45
C MET A 135 5.53 3.52 -13.63
N LEU A 136 4.97 4.08 -12.54
CA LEU A 136 3.93 3.43 -11.76
C LEU A 136 2.65 3.22 -12.59
N LEU A 137 2.18 4.25 -13.29
CA LEU A 137 1.01 4.16 -14.15
C LEU A 137 1.21 3.16 -15.30
N ASP A 138 2.37 3.21 -15.96
CA ASP A 138 2.74 2.26 -17.01
C ASP A 138 2.77 0.82 -16.47
N ARG A 139 3.28 0.65 -15.25
CA ARG A 139 3.31 -0.66 -14.61
C ARG A 139 1.92 -1.20 -14.31
N LEU A 140 1.01 -0.37 -13.78
CA LEU A 140 -0.37 -0.76 -13.54
C LEU A 140 -1.08 -1.14 -14.83
N ALA A 141 -0.94 -0.34 -15.89
CA ALA A 141 -1.50 -0.62 -17.19
C ALA A 141 -1.01 -1.96 -17.79
N GLY A 142 0.28 -2.28 -17.58
CA GLY A 142 0.89 -3.54 -18.02
C GLY A 142 0.52 -4.77 -17.20
N MET A 143 -0.25 -4.63 -16.11
CA MET A 143 -0.63 -5.78 -15.28
C MET A 143 -1.68 -6.71 -15.93
N GLY A 144 -2.40 -6.27 -16.96
CA GLY A 144 -3.45 -7.06 -17.60
C GLY A 144 -4.58 -7.43 -16.64
N VAL A 145 -5.03 -6.45 -15.86
CA VAL A 145 -6.17 -6.52 -14.94
C VAL A 145 -7.05 -5.29 -15.15
N ASP A 146 -8.36 -5.44 -14.98
CA ASP A 146 -9.30 -4.33 -15.09
C ASP A 146 -9.24 -3.42 -13.84
N HIS A 147 -8.93 -4.01 -12.70
CA HIS A 147 -8.91 -3.34 -11.41
C HIS A 147 -7.56 -3.46 -10.74
N ALA A 148 -7.02 -2.33 -10.28
CA ALA A 148 -5.76 -2.28 -9.56
C ALA A 148 -5.78 -1.23 -8.45
N VAL A 149 -4.97 -1.46 -7.42
CA VAL A 149 -4.66 -0.50 -6.37
C VAL A 149 -3.15 -0.26 -6.31
N ALA A 150 -2.77 0.99 -6.12
CA ALA A 150 -1.41 1.37 -5.84
C ALA A 150 -1.37 2.26 -4.61
N GLY A 151 -0.32 2.18 -3.82
CA GLY A 151 -0.17 3.07 -2.69
C GLY A 151 1.22 3.02 -2.10
N GLY A 152 1.46 3.97 -1.22
CA GLY A 152 2.72 4.09 -0.52
C GLY A 152 3.04 5.51 -0.09
N ASP A 153 4.29 5.68 0.29
CA ASP A 153 4.87 6.97 0.62
C ASP A 153 5.27 7.68 -0.69
N LEU A 154 4.54 8.75 -1.01
CA LEU A 154 4.77 9.53 -2.22
C LEU A 154 5.81 10.64 -2.00
N ASN A 155 6.20 10.93 -0.76
CA ASN A 155 7.04 12.08 -0.42
C ASN A 155 6.53 13.41 -0.98
N GLU A 156 5.22 13.49 -1.25
CA GLU A 156 4.56 14.68 -1.79
C GLU A 156 3.13 14.79 -1.23
N ARG A 157 2.68 16.02 -1.02
CA ARG A 157 1.31 16.32 -0.57
C ARG A 157 0.34 16.37 -1.75
N PRO A 158 -0.99 16.21 -1.51
CA PRO A 158 -2.01 16.55 -2.49
C PRO A 158 -1.81 17.97 -3.03
N GLY A 159 -2.13 18.17 -4.33
CA GLY A 159 -1.84 19.40 -5.05
C GLY A 159 -0.43 19.49 -5.62
N GLY A 160 0.48 18.58 -5.26
CA GLY A 160 1.78 18.44 -5.90
C GLY A 160 1.68 17.85 -7.32
N ARG A 161 2.70 18.11 -8.12
CA ARG A 161 2.72 17.72 -9.55
C ARG A 161 2.67 16.19 -9.75
N THR A 162 3.36 15.45 -8.90
CA THR A 162 3.36 13.98 -8.91
C THR A 162 1.99 13.43 -8.55
N PHE A 163 1.38 14.00 -7.50
CA PHE A 163 0.06 13.63 -7.06
C PHE A 163 -0.98 13.88 -8.17
N GLY A 164 -0.92 15.06 -8.83
CA GLY A 164 -1.78 15.40 -9.97
C GLY A 164 -1.61 14.44 -11.15
N ARG A 165 -0.39 13.94 -11.42
CA ARG A 165 -0.16 12.93 -12.45
C ARG A 165 -0.87 11.62 -12.14
N LEU A 166 -0.84 11.16 -10.89
CA LEU A 166 -1.52 9.94 -10.47
C LEU A 166 -3.04 10.09 -10.52
N THR A 167 -3.57 11.21 -10.02
CA THR A 167 -5.02 11.45 -10.01
C THR A 167 -5.61 11.77 -11.38
N GLY A 168 -4.80 12.04 -12.37
CA GLY A 168 -5.24 12.13 -13.78
C GLY A 168 -5.70 10.79 -14.37
N THR A 169 -5.34 9.66 -13.74
CA THR A 169 -5.67 8.30 -14.20
C THR A 169 -6.35 7.47 -13.12
N LEU A 170 -5.97 7.66 -11.86
CA LEU A 170 -6.44 6.91 -10.71
C LEU A 170 -7.29 7.81 -9.81
N GLN A 171 -8.21 7.22 -9.07
CA GLN A 171 -8.91 7.92 -8.01
C GLN A 171 -8.07 7.91 -6.70
N ASP A 172 -7.91 9.06 -6.06
CA ASP A 172 -7.39 9.16 -4.70
C ASP A 172 -8.47 8.66 -3.74
N CYS A 173 -8.18 7.56 -3.07
CA CYS A 173 -9.17 6.93 -2.18
C CYS A 173 -9.61 7.84 -1.02
N TRP A 174 -8.71 8.68 -0.49
CA TRP A 174 -9.08 9.66 0.52
C TRP A 174 -10.07 10.69 -0.04
N ALA A 175 -9.77 11.26 -1.20
CA ALA A 175 -10.64 12.27 -1.80
C ALA A 175 -12.01 11.70 -2.21
N ALA A 176 -12.06 10.42 -2.59
CA ALA A 176 -13.31 9.75 -2.97
C ALA A 176 -14.23 9.46 -1.79
N ALA A 177 -13.68 8.99 -0.66
CA ALA A 177 -14.46 8.66 0.55
C ALA A 177 -13.59 8.83 1.81
N PRO A 178 -13.45 10.07 2.34
CA PRO A 178 -12.67 10.33 3.54
C PRO A 178 -13.24 9.58 4.76
N SER A 179 -12.38 8.90 5.52
CA SER A 179 -12.77 8.20 6.74
C SER A 179 -11.60 8.14 7.72
N GLY A 180 -11.75 8.73 8.89
CA GLY A 180 -10.70 8.84 9.89
C GLY A 180 -9.82 10.07 9.72
N GLY A 181 -8.52 9.97 10.04
CA GLY A 181 -7.56 11.07 9.91
C GLY A 181 -7.01 11.22 8.49
N GLU A 182 -6.68 12.45 8.11
CA GLU A 182 -6.07 12.74 6.80
C GLU A 182 -4.55 12.62 6.81
N HIS A 183 -3.91 13.18 7.85
CA HIS A 183 -2.47 13.38 7.87
C HIS A 183 -1.75 12.12 8.34
N THR A 184 -0.69 11.73 7.62
CA THR A 184 0.07 10.50 7.84
C THR A 184 1.44 10.73 8.44
N TRP A 185 1.98 11.95 8.34
CA TRP A 185 3.32 12.32 8.79
C TRP A 185 3.28 13.67 9.53
N THR A 186 3.95 13.86 10.64
CA THR A 186 4.69 12.92 11.49
C THR A 186 3.75 12.21 12.47
N ARG A 187 4.22 11.08 13.08
CA ARG A 187 3.44 10.34 14.11
C ARG A 187 3.03 11.18 15.33
N THR A 188 3.78 12.25 15.63
CA THR A 188 3.47 13.21 16.69
C THR A 188 3.10 14.55 16.06
N GLY A 189 1.82 14.95 16.14
CA GLY A 189 1.31 16.14 15.47
C GLY A 189 1.29 16.01 13.94
N PRO A 190 0.55 15.05 13.40
CA PRO A 190 0.51 14.84 11.96
C PRO A 190 -0.06 16.07 11.25
N HIS A 191 0.66 16.55 10.22
CA HIS A 191 0.35 17.78 9.49
C HIS A 191 0.54 17.65 7.97
N SER A 192 0.83 16.45 7.50
CA SER A 192 1.07 16.18 6.08
C SER A 192 0.49 14.84 5.69
N ARG A 193 -0.24 14.81 4.58
CA ARG A 193 -0.66 13.58 3.90
C ARG A 193 0.36 13.30 2.79
N ILE A 194 1.34 12.45 3.05
CA ILE A 194 2.37 12.03 2.07
C ILE A 194 2.26 10.56 1.71
N ASP A 195 1.49 9.80 2.47
CA ASP A 195 1.11 8.43 2.16
C ASP A 195 -0.30 8.42 1.58
N ALA A 196 -0.53 7.65 0.53
CA ALA A 196 -1.82 7.58 -0.14
C ALA A 196 -2.09 6.20 -0.73
N ILE A 197 -3.37 5.90 -0.93
CA ILE A 197 -3.86 4.74 -1.69
C ILE A 197 -4.68 5.27 -2.85
N PHE A 198 -4.38 4.75 -4.04
CA PHE A 198 -5.09 5.03 -5.29
C PHE A 198 -5.72 3.76 -5.82
N ALA A 199 -6.86 3.90 -6.46
CA ALA A 199 -7.56 2.81 -7.13
C ALA A 199 -7.87 3.16 -8.58
N THR A 200 -7.90 2.18 -9.46
CA THR A 200 -8.41 2.37 -10.83
C THR A 200 -9.90 2.73 -10.80
N PRO A 201 -10.41 3.48 -11.79
CA PRO A 201 -11.83 3.66 -11.97
C PRO A 201 -12.59 2.33 -11.98
N GLY A 202 -13.82 2.31 -11.47
CA GLY A 202 -14.65 1.10 -11.34
C GLY A 202 -14.52 0.39 -9.99
N ILE A 203 -13.48 0.65 -9.21
CA ILE A 203 -13.44 0.26 -7.79
C ILE A 203 -14.24 1.28 -6.98
N GLU A 204 -15.19 0.84 -6.19
CA GLU A 204 -15.91 1.70 -5.26
C GLU A 204 -15.09 1.86 -3.97
N VAL A 205 -14.78 3.09 -3.61
CA VAL A 205 -14.12 3.41 -2.34
C VAL A 205 -15.19 3.60 -1.27
N LEU A 206 -15.18 2.77 -0.24
CA LEU A 206 -16.16 2.80 0.86
C LEU A 206 -15.67 3.66 2.04
N GLY A 207 -14.36 3.87 2.13
CA GLY A 207 -13.72 4.72 3.13
C GLY A 207 -12.22 4.63 3.03
N CYS A 208 -11.52 5.75 3.27
CA CYS A 208 -10.06 5.78 3.28
C CYS A 208 -9.52 6.82 4.25
N GLY A 209 -8.48 6.51 5.00
CA GLY A 209 -7.75 7.44 5.86
C GLY A 209 -6.96 6.75 6.97
N VAL A 210 -6.41 7.56 7.87
CA VAL A 210 -5.75 7.06 9.08
C VAL A 210 -6.84 6.53 10.01
N PRO A 211 -6.84 5.21 10.32
CA PRO A 211 -7.91 4.64 11.13
C PRO A 211 -7.89 5.20 12.55
N LEU A 212 -9.04 5.62 13.02
CA LEU A 212 -9.30 6.02 14.40
C LEU A 212 -9.96 4.84 15.14
N ASP A 213 -9.83 4.83 16.46
CA ASP A 213 -10.52 3.87 17.33
C ASP A 213 -10.28 2.38 16.98
N LEU A 214 -9.03 2.05 16.63
CA LEU A 214 -8.65 0.66 16.36
C LEU A 214 -8.78 -0.20 17.63
N PRO A 215 -9.50 -1.34 17.57
CA PRO A 215 -9.70 -2.20 18.73
C PRO A 215 -8.38 -2.62 19.40
N GLY A 216 -8.25 -2.29 20.67
CA GLY A 216 -7.10 -2.64 21.49
C GLY A 216 -5.80 -1.86 21.17
N VAL A 217 -5.82 -0.91 20.24
CA VAL A 217 -4.68 -0.04 19.91
C VAL A 217 -4.85 1.31 20.60
N THR A 218 -3.78 1.78 21.23
CA THR A 218 -3.74 3.10 21.86
C THR A 218 -2.93 4.08 21.01
N ASP A 219 -3.09 5.37 21.28
CA ASP A 219 -2.23 6.41 20.70
C ASP A 219 -0.74 6.17 20.97
N ALA A 220 -0.39 5.56 22.12
CA ALA A 220 0.98 5.20 22.43
C ALA A 220 1.48 4.09 21.49
N ASP A 221 0.65 3.10 21.16
CA ASP A 221 1.00 2.06 20.18
C ASP A 221 1.25 2.67 18.79
N LEU A 222 0.38 3.57 18.32
CA LEU A 222 0.56 4.26 17.04
C LEU A 222 1.87 5.07 17.02
N ARG A 223 2.18 5.78 18.09
CA ARG A 223 3.44 6.53 18.21
C ARG A 223 4.68 5.66 18.33
N ALA A 224 4.57 4.47 18.91
CA ALA A 224 5.69 3.54 19.07
C ALA A 224 5.97 2.74 17.79
N ALA A 225 4.96 2.51 16.96
CA ALA A 225 5.02 1.61 15.81
C ALA A 225 6.02 2.05 14.72
N THR A 226 5.95 3.30 14.29
CA THR A 226 6.83 3.89 13.27
C THR A 226 6.67 5.43 13.29
N ASP A 227 7.39 6.16 12.43
CA ASP A 227 7.29 7.63 12.30
C ASP A 227 6.17 8.11 11.36
N HIS A 228 5.51 7.20 10.64
CA HIS A 228 4.30 7.44 9.87
C HIS A 228 3.05 6.91 10.58
N LEU A 229 1.87 7.36 10.14
CA LEU A 229 0.60 6.75 10.48
C LEU A 229 0.09 5.90 9.32
N PRO A 230 -0.62 4.79 9.58
CA PRO A 230 -1.14 3.92 8.53
C PRO A 230 -2.28 4.58 7.76
N VAL A 231 -2.41 4.28 6.46
CA VAL A 231 -3.60 4.62 5.66
C VAL A 231 -4.35 3.34 5.35
N LEU A 232 -5.61 3.27 5.72
CA LEU A 232 -6.49 2.13 5.46
C LEU A 232 -7.57 2.52 4.48
N ALA A 233 -7.71 1.76 3.39
CA ALA A 233 -8.83 1.87 2.45
C ALA A 233 -9.72 0.64 2.51
N ALA A 234 -11.03 0.84 2.59
CA ALA A 234 -12.05 -0.17 2.40
C ALA A 234 -12.64 -0.02 1.00
N LEU A 235 -12.53 -1.07 0.19
CA LEU A 235 -12.85 -1.05 -1.23
C LEU A 235 -13.87 -2.14 -1.57
N ARG A 236 -14.78 -1.84 -2.51
CA ARG A 236 -15.57 -2.86 -3.19
C ARG A 236 -15.02 -3.04 -4.60
N VAL A 237 -14.45 -4.20 -4.86
CA VAL A 237 -13.83 -4.55 -6.13
C VAL A 237 -14.81 -5.42 -6.93
N PRO A 238 -15.19 -5.04 -8.15
CA PRO A 238 -16.07 -5.84 -8.99
C PRO A 238 -15.53 -7.25 -9.25
N ALA A 239 -16.43 -8.20 -9.41
CA ALA A 239 -16.05 -9.53 -9.85
C ALA A 239 -15.56 -9.51 -11.31
N VAL A 240 -14.67 -10.43 -11.64
CA VAL A 240 -14.35 -10.69 -13.05
C VAL A 240 -15.60 -11.26 -13.73
N PRO A 241 -16.03 -10.70 -14.86
CA PRO A 241 -17.14 -11.26 -15.61
C PRO A 241 -16.92 -12.75 -15.89
N ALA A 242 -17.95 -13.56 -15.69
CA ALA A 242 -17.89 -14.97 -16.07
C ALA A 242 -17.59 -15.05 -17.58
N THR A 243 -16.45 -15.60 -17.95
CA THR A 243 -16.15 -15.86 -19.36
C THR A 243 -17.18 -16.89 -19.85
N THR A 244 -18.15 -16.44 -20.62
CA THR A 244 -19.05 -17.35 -21.34
C THR A 244 -18.18 -18.18 -22.29
N ARG A 245 -18.03 -19.46 -21.97
CA ARG A 245 -17.40 -20.45 -22.89
C ARG A 245 -18.35 -20.78 -24.00
#